data_04d9944664b400c659a44eabe9099e19
#
_entry.id   04d9944664b400c659a44eabe9099e19
#
_cell.length_a   1.000
_cell.length_b   1.000
_cell.length_c   1.000
_cell.angle_alpha   90.00
_cell.angle_beta   90.00
_cell.angle_gamma   90.00
#
_symmetry.space_group_name_H-M   'P 1'
#
loop_
_entity.id
_entity.type
_entity.pdbx_description
1 polymer ?
#
loop_
_entity_poly.entity_id
_entity_poly.type
_entity_poly.pdbx_seq_one_letter_code
_entity_poly.pdbx_strand_id
1 'polypeptide(L)'
;MMKNWEDTNGCIFGDLMQIGTTGASPQTASQDNHTISGVDASHKMAEFDLERMNQYKGIIMKVARAKRMDPAVIAGIISRETRAGSCGSGLVNGWGDHGNAFGLMQVDKRYHCPEGAWNSEEHITQATDILITFIKAIQQKFPDWSKNDQFKGGIAAYNTGPGNVCSHEGMDMNTTGKDYANDVVARAQWFKHNGY
;
A
#
# COMPACT_ATOMS: atom_id res chain seq x y z
N MET A 1 34.96 -3.65 -0.62
CA MET A 1 34.12 -3.09 -1.71
C MET A 1 32.83 -2.59 -1.08
N MET A 2 32.75 -1.30 -0.83
CA MET A 2 31.51 -0.68 -0.27
C MET A 2 30.45 -0.75 -1.38
N LYS A 3 29.41 -1.53 -1.18
CA LYS A 3 28.20 -1.45 -2.03
C LYS A 3 27.55 -0.11 -1.75
N ASN A 4 27.42 0.70 -2.80
CA ASN A 4 26.82 2.01 -2.74
C ASN A 4 25.41 1.93 -2.13
N TRP A 5 25.18 2.72 -1.09
CA TRP A 5 23.89 2.89 -0.42
C TRP A 5 22.82 3.50 -1.32
N GLU A 6 23.18 3.91 -2.55
CA GLU A 6 22.30 4.59 -3.50
C GLU A 6 21.47 3.65 -4.37
N ASP A 7 21.80 2.35 -4.45
CA ASP A 7 21.17 1.41 -5.40
C ASP A 7 20.08 0.49 -4.84
N THR A 8 19.85 0.53 -3.53
CA THR A 8 18.64 -0.07 -2.94
C THR A 8 18.01 0.97 -2.04
N ASN A 9 16.83 1.44 -2.32
CA ASN A 9 16.07 2.46 -1.57
C ASN A 9 15.88 2.18 -0.06
N GLY A 10 16.84 1.56 0.59
CA GLY A 10 16.78 1.21 1.99
C GLY A 10 15.71 0.17 2.36
N CYS A 11 14.86 -0.25 1.43
CA CYS A 11 13.83 -1.26 1.66
C CYS A 11 14.47 -2.65 1.79
N ILE A 12 14.12 -3.34 2.89
CA ILE A 12 14.63 -4.69 3.17
C ILE A 12 13.65 -5.80 2.79
N PHE A 13 12.46 -5.46 2.33
CA PHE A 13 11.37 -6.42 2.10
C PHE A 13 11.32 -6.92 0.65
N GLY A 14 11.88 -6.19 -0.29
CA GLY A 14 11.93 -6.54 -1.71
C GLY A 14 12.29 -5.34 -2.57
N ASP A 15 12.36 -5.57 -3.88
CA ASP A 15 12.54 -4.53 -4.91
C ASP A 15 11.21 -4.27 -5.60
N LEU A 16 10.56 -3.16 -5.22
CA LEU A 16 9.25 -2.77 -5.75
C LEU A 16 9.22 -2.74 -7.28
N MET A 17 10.29 -2.29 -7.92
CA MET A 17 10.32 -2.13 -9.38
C MET A 17 10.44 -3.46 -10.13
N GLN A 18 10.82 -4.54 -9.43
CA GLN A 18 10.89 -5.90 -9.99
C GLN A 18 9.62 -6.73 -9.73
N ILE A 19 8.63 -6.16 -9.01
CA ILE A 19 7.36 -6.85 -8.74
C ILE A 19 6.45 -6.73 -9.96
N GLY A 20 6.02 -7.87 -10.51
CA GLY A 20 5.01 -7.91 -11.57
C GLY A 20 3.64 -7.49 -11.04
N THR A 21 2.89 -6.75 -11.85
CA THR A 21 1.54 -6.34 -11.49
C THR A 21 0.62 -6.24 -12.71
N THR A 22 -0.65 -6.54 -12.49
CA THR A 22 -1.73 -6.36 -13.47
C THR A 22 -2.53 -5.07 -13.23
N GLY A 23 -2.22 -4.32 -12.16
CA GLY A 23 -2.90 -3.07 -11.83
C GLY A 23 -4.35 -3.25 -11.38
N ALA A 24 -5.13 -2.18 -11.52
CA ALA A 24 -6.50 -2.11 -11.05
C ALA A 24 -7.48 -2.90 -11.91
N SER A 25 -8.42 -3.59 -11.25
CA SER A 25 -9.57 -4.19 -11.94
C SER A 25 -10.51 -3.12 -12.53
N PRO A 26 -11.37 -3.46 -13.50
CA PRO A 26 -12.39 -2.56 -14.00
C PRO A 26 -13.30 -2.02 -12.88
N GLN A 27 -13.63 -2.85 -11.89
CA GLN A 27 -14.45 -2.46 -10.76
C GLN A 27 -13.76 -1.37 -9.92
N THR A 28 -12.48 -1.52 -9.61
CA THR A 28 -11.71 -0.52 -8.86
C THR A 28 -11.56 0.77 -9.65
N ALA A 29 -11.22 0.68 -10.93
CA ALA A 29 -11.06 1.84 -11.80
C ALA A 29 -12.38 2.63 -11.97
N SER A 30 -13.52 1.95 -12.03
CA SER A 30 -14.82 2.60 -12.19
C SER A 30 -15.24 3.42 -10.97
N GLN A 31 -14.74 3.12 -9.77
CA GLN A 31 -14.99 3.92 -8.57
C GLN A 31 -14.45 5.35 -8.69
N ASP A 32 -13.40 5.54 -9.49
CA ASP A 32 -12.83 6.84 -9.81
C ASP A 32 -13.25 7.35 -11.21
N ASN A 33 -14.36 6.82 -11.75
CA ASN A 33 -14.91 7.17 -13.06
C ASN A 33 -13.96 6.92 -14.24
N HIS A 34 -13.01 5.99 -14.09
CA HIS A 34 -12.16 5.57 -15.19
C HIS A 34 -12.82 4.49 -16.04
N THR A 35 -12.73 4.64 -17.35
CA THR A 35 -13.20 3.67 -18.34
C THR A 35 -12.12 2.65 -18.73
N ILE A 36 -10.88 2.88 -18.27
CA ILE A 36 -9.73 2.01 -18.46
C ILE A 36 -9.50 1.16 -17.21
N SER A 37 -8.78 0.06 -17.35
CA SER A 37 -8.36 -0.80 -16.24
C SER A 37 -6.87 -1.14 -16.34
N GLY A 38 -6.37 -1.92 -15.40
CA GLY A 38 -4.99 -2.37 -15.42
C GLY A 38 -4.00 -1.33 -14.88
N VAL A 39 -2.75 -1.49 -15.28
CA VAL A 39 -1.65 -0.64 -14.80
C VAL A 39 -1.88 0.83 -15.13
N ASP A 40 -2.39 1.14 -16.34
CA ASP A 40 -2.66 2.52 -16.74
C ASP A 40 -3.71 3.19 -15.85
N ALA A 41 -4.74 2.44 -15.43
CA ALA A 41 -5.74 2.96 -14.49
C ALA A 41 -5.12 3.25 -13.12
N SER A 42 -4.30 2.31 -12.59
CA SER A 42 -3.58 2.53 -11.33
C SER A 42 -2.68 3.76 -11.39
N HIS A 43 -1.95 3.94 -12.48
CA HIS A 43 -1.09 5.11 -12.69
C HIS A 43 -1.87 6.41 -12.72
N LYS A 44 -3.01 6.45 -13.42
CA LYS A 44 -3.87 7.64 -13.45
C LYS A 44 -4.43 7.98 -12.07
N MET A 45 -4.87 6.99 -11.31
CA MET A 45 -5.35 7.21 -9.95
C MET A 45 -4.24 7.75 -9.03
N ALA A 46 -3.02 7.22 -9.16
CA ALA A 46 -1.85 7.74 -8.43
C ALA A 46 -1.52 9.18 -8.84
N GLU A 47 -1.57 9.48 -10.13
CA GLU A 47 -1.34 10.83 -10.66
C GLU A 47 -2.33 11.85 -10.09
N PHE A 48 -3.62 11.51 -10.04
CA PHE A 48 -4.64 12.38 -9.44
C PHE A 48 -4.41 12.63 -7.94
N ASP A 49 -3.78 11.69 -7.26
CA ASP A 49 -3.53 11.80 -5.82
C ASP A 49 -2.22 12.53 -5.49
N LEU A 50 -1.33 12.74 -6.46
CA LEU A 50 0.04 13.21 -6.23
C LEU A 50 0.09 14.54 -5.47
N GLU A 51 -0.69 15.53 -5.87
CA GLU A 51 -0.66 16.85 -5.23
C GLU A 51 -1.04 16.76 -3.75
N ARG A 52 -2.09 16.01 -3.43
CA ARG A 52 -2.50 15.77 -2.03
C ARG A 52 -1.48 14.92 -1.29
N MET A 53 -0.91 13.91 -1.93
CA MET A 53 0.11 13.02 -1.36
C MET A 53 1.34 13.81 -0.94
N ASN A 54 1.74 14.82 -1.71
CA ASN A 54 2.91 15.64 -1.43
C ASN A 54 2.83 16.40 -0.09
N GLN A 55 1.62 16.65 0.44
CA GLN A 55 1.45 17.20 1.79
C GLN A 55 2.01 16.27 2.87
N TYR A 56 2.02 14.96 2.61
CA TYR A 56 2.46 13.93 3.55
C TYR A 56 3.86 13.38 3.23
N LYS A 57 4.48 13.85 2.15
CA LYS A 57 5.75 13.29 1.66
C LYS A 57 6.85 13.28 2.73
N GLY A 58 6.99 14.37 3.49
CA GLY A 58 7.99 14.46 4.56
C GLY A 58 7.80 13.38 5.62
N ILE A 59 6.55 13.16 6.07
CA ILE A 59 6.20 12.13 7.06
C ILE A 59 6.41 10.73 6.46
N ILE A 60 5.96 10.51 5.24
CA ILE A 60 6.11 9.22 4.54
C ILE A 60 7.59 8.84 4.43
N MET A 61 8.43 9.76 3.99
CA MET A 61 9.88 9.53 3.87
C MET A 61 10.53 9.23 5.21
N LYS A 62 10.14 9.94 6.27
CA LYS A 62 10.65 9.72 7.63
C LYS A 62 10.30 8.34 8.16
N VAL A 63 9.04 7.95 8.07
CA VAL A 63 8.56 6.62 8.51
C VAL A 63 9.20 5.51 7.68
N ALA A 64 9.23 5.66 6.37
CA ALA A 64 9.85 4.69 5.47
C ALA A 64 11.30 4.42 5.82
N ARG A 65 12.08 5.48 6.06
CA ARG A 65 13.48 5.36 6.48
C ARG A 65 13.61 4.63 7.81
N ALA A 66 12.82 5.01 8.81
CA ALA A 66 12.86 4.39 10.14
C ALA A 66 12.47 2.91 10.11
N LYS A 67 11.55 2.52 9.24
CA LYS A 67 11.02 1.15 9.12
C LYS A 67 11.69 0.34 8.01
N ARG A 68 12.61 0.93 7.28
CA ARG A 68 13.27 0.31 6.11
C ARG A 68 12.27 -0.22 5.08
N MET A 69 11.18 0.53 4.92
CA MET A 69 10.12 0.31 3.93
C MET A 69 10.32 1.24 2.74
N ASP A 70 9.86 0.81 1.56
CA ASP A 70 9.83 1.69 0.39
C ASP A 70 8.76 2.78 0.58
N PRO A 71 9.12 4.08 0.55
CA PRO A 71 8.15 5.16 0.73
C PRO A 71 7.05 5.15 -0.33
N ALA A 72 7.34 4.70 -1.54
CA ALA A 72 6.36 4.58 -2.60
C ALA A 72 5.28 3.54 -2.28
N VAL A 73 5.60 2.48 -1.53
CA VAL A 73 4.60 1.50 -1.07
C VAL A 73 3.65 2.12 -0.07
N ILE A 74 4.15 2.92 0.88
CA ILE A 74 3.30 3.67 1.80
C ILE A 74 2.36 4.61 1.02
N ALA A 75 2.89 5.37 0.07
CA ALA A 75 2.09 6.24 -0.79
C ALA A 75 1.05 5.45 -1.62
N GLY A 76 1.42 4.29 -2.16
CA GLY A 76 0.51 3.41 -2.90
C GLY A 76 -0.68 2.95 -2.05
N ILE A 77 -0.44 2.57 -0.80
CA ILE A 77 -1.49 2.18 0.14
C ILE A 77 -2.38 3.38 0.47
N ILE A 78 -1.81 4.52 0.80
CA ILE A 78 -2.57 5.76 1.08
C ILE A 78 -3.45 6.14 -0.11
N SER A 79 -2.91 6.06 -1.33
CA SER A 79 -3.66 6.32 -2.56
C SER A 79 -4.84 5.36 -2.72
N ARG A 80 -4.62 4.06 -2.54
CA ARG A 80 -5.67 3.05 -2.65
C ARG A 80 -6.73 3.20 -1.58
N GLU A 81 -6.35 3.43 -0.33
CA GLU A 81 -7.26 3.44 0.82
C GLU A 81 -8.11 4.70 0.89
N THR A 82 -7.50 5.86 0.70
CA THR A 82 -8.16 7.14 0.98
C THR A 82 -7.92 8.21 -0.06
N ARG A 83 -7.29 7.88 -1.20
CA ARG A 83 -6.97 8.89 -2.22
C ARG A 83 -6.24 10.09 -1.62
N ALA A 84 -5.23 9.81 -0.75
CA ALA A 84 -4.52 10.80 0.03
C ALA A 84 -5.44 11.71 0.88
N GLY A 85 -6.46 11.11 1.50
CA GLY A 85 -7.40 11.84 2.37
C GLY A 85 -8.33 12.80 1.63
N SER A 86 -8.61 12.56 0.34
CA SER A 86 -9.49 13.43 -0.43
C SER A 86 -10.92 13.48 0.14
N CYS A 87 -11.63 14.58 -0.11
CA CYS A 87 -13.04 14.71 0.26
C CYS A 87 -13.93 13.66 -0.41
N GLY A 88 -13.52 13.13 -1.58
CA GLY A 88 -14.21 12.05 -2.29
C GLY A 88 -13.92 10.65 -1.74
N SER A 89 -13.06 10.52 -0.74
CA SER A 89 -12.72 9.22 -0.14
C SER A 89 -13.79 8.67 0.82
N GLY A 90 -14.78 9.48 1.17
CA GLY A 90 -15.80 9.09 2.15
C GLY A 90 -15.36 9.11 3.61
N LEU A 91 -14.18 9.66 3.92
CA LEU A 91 -13.73 9.80 5.30
C LEU A 91 -14.58 10.83 6.06
N VAL A 92 -15.02 10.44 7.25
CA VAL A 92 -15.71 11.34 8.21
C VAL A 92 -14.84 11.42 9.47
N ASN A 93 -14.24 12.58 9.73
CA ASN A 93 -13.32 12.78 10.85
C ASN A 93 -12.17 11.75 10.89
N GLY A 94 -11.65 11.36 9.72
CA GLY A 94 -10.62 10.35 9.58
C GLY A 94 -11.11 8.89 9.57
N TRP A 95 -12.40 8.64 9.73
CA TRP A 95 -12.99 7.31 9.73
C TRP A 95 -13.61 6.95 8.39
N GLY A 96 -13.29 5.78 7.88
CA GLY A 96 -13.90 5.14 6.71
C GLY A 96 -14.52 3.79 7.08
N ASP A 97 -14.96 3.04 6.07
CA ASP A 97 -15.59 1.71 6.22
C ASP A 97 -16.66 1.71 7.33
N HIS A 98 -17.65 2.61 7.23
CA HIS A 98 -18.73 2.76 8.22
C HIS A 98 -18.21 2.97 9.68
N GLY A 99 -17.04 3.59 9.82
CA GLY A 99 -16.41 3.85 11.11
C GLY A 99 -15.59 2.68 11.65
N ASN A 100 -15.23 1.70 10.83
CA ASN A 100 -14.38 0.57 11.22
C ASN A 100 -12.90 0.78 10.92
N ALA A 101 -12.56 1.62 9.93
CA ALA A 101 -11.21 1.87 9.51
C ALA A 101 -10.81 3.33 9.72
N PHE A 102 -9.59 3.58 10.20
CA PHE A 102 -9.13 4.89 10.62
C PHE A 102 -7.89 5.35 9.85
N GLY A 103 -7.90 6.61 9.46
CA GLY A 103 -6.74 7.35 8.98
C GLY A 103 -6.43 7.13 7.50
N LEU A 104 -5.37 7.79 7.04
CA LEU A 104 -4.89 7.74 5.66
C LEU A 104 -4.69 6.32 5.13
N MET A 105 -4.29 5.39 6.00
CA MET A 105 -3.98 4.00 5.66
C MET A 105 -5.04 3.01 6.16
N GLN A 106 -6.16 3.48 6.70
CA GLN A 106 -7.34 2.70 7.10
C GLN A 106 -7.00 1.53 8.04
N VAL A 107 -6.47 1.86 9.24
CA VAL A 107 -6.25 0.88 10.31
C VAL A 107 -7.59 0.40 10.86
N ASP A 108 -7.81 -0.91 10.85
CA ASP A 108 -9.05 -1.54 11.30
C ASP A 108 -9.11 -1.59 12.84
N LYS A 109 -10.05 -0.85 13.42
CA LYS A 109 -10.23 -0.77 14.87
C LYS A 109 -10.67 -2.08 15.54
N ARG A 110 -11.18 -3.03 14.76
CA ARG A 110 -11.60 -4.35 15.28
C ARG A 110 -10.40 -5.20 15.67
N TYR A 111 -9.23 -4.92 15.11
CA TYR A 111 -7.99 -5.66 15.34
C TYR A 111 -6.89 -4.82 15.97
N HIS A 112 -6.95 -3.48 15.82
CA HIS A 112 -5.91 -2.56 16.28
C HIS A 112 -6.53 -1.33 16.93
N CYS A 113 -5.99 -0.86 18.05
CA CYS A 113 -6.36 0.44 18.59
C CYS A 113 -5.65 1.54 17.78
N PRO A 114 -6.39 2.38 17.03
CA PRO A 114 -5.76 3.42 16.21
C PRO A 114 -4.92 4.41 17.05
N GLU A 115 -3.76 4.78 16.55
CA GLU A 115 -2.78 5.65 17.19
C GLU A 115 -2.67 6.98 16.45
N GLY A 116 -2.57 8.07 17.21
CA GLY A 116 -2.36 9.43 16.70
C GLY A 116 -3.56 10.00 15.95
N ALA A 117 -3.37 11.16 15.32
CA ALA A 117 -4.37 11.76 14.44
C ALA A 117 -4.43 10.99 13.11
N TRP A 118 -5.54 11.08 12.40
CA TRP A 118 -5.82 10.32 11.18
C TRP A 118 -4.78 10.49 10.05
N ASN A 119 -4.06 11.60 10.03
CA ASN A 119 -3.05 11.96 9.04
C ASN A 119 -1.66 12.21 9.66
N SER A 120 -1.41 11.67 10.84
CA SER A 120 -0.19 11.91 11.60
C SER A 120 0.92 10.90 11.29
N GLU A 121 2.13 11.25 11.72
CA GLU A 121 3.28 10.33 11.68
C GLU A 121 3.02 9.06 12.50
N GLU A 122 2.38 9.18 13.67
CA GLU A 122 2.02 8.04 14.52
C GLU A 122 1.10 7.07 13.79
N HIS A 123 0.10 7.59 13.08
CA HIS A 123 -0.80 6.77 12.29
C HIS A 123 -0.06 6.01 11.17
N ILE A 124 0.76 6.70 10.39
CA ILE A 124 1.51 6.09 9.28
C ILE A 124 2.52 5.07 9.82
N THR A 125 3.14 5.35 10.97
CA THR A 125 4.05 4.41 11.66
C THR A 125 3.31 3.15 12.06
N GLN A 126 2.16 3.26 12.72
CA GLN A 126 1.33 2.10 13.12
C GLN A 126 0.94 1.26 11.90
N ALA A 127 0.42 1.88 10.87
CA ALA A 127 -0.03 1.18 9.67
C ALA A 127 1.14 0.48 8.94
N THR A 128 2.30 1.11 8.90
CA THR A 128 3.52 0.51 8.32
C THR A 128 4.00 -0.69 9.15
N ASP A 129 3.92 -0.62 10.48
CA ASP A 129 4.24 -1.75 11.37
C ASP A 129 3.27 -2.93 11.16
N ILE A 130 1.99 -2.67 10.92
CA ILE A 130 1.00 -3.69 10.56
C ILE A 130 1.39 -4.37 9.24
N LEU A 131 1.72 -3.57 8.21
CA LEU A 131 2.19 -4.10 6.93
C LEU A 131 3.42 -4.99 7.10
N ILE A 132 4.41 -4.56 7.86
CA ILE A 132 5.63 -5.34 8.13
C ILE A 132 5.30 -6.64 8.84
N THR A 133 4.40 -6.62 9.82
CA THR A 133 3.94 -7.81 10.53
C THR A 133 3.32 -8.81 9.54
N PHE A 134 2.51 -8.33 8.60
CA PHE A 134 1.88 -9.20 7.60
C PHE A 134 2.86 -9.71 6.55
N ILE A 135 3.84 -8.91 6.13
CA ILE A 135 4.93 -9.40 5.27
C ILE A 135 5.67 -10.55 5.96
N LYS A 136 6.01 -10.40 7.24
CA LYS A 136 6.68 -11.47 8.02
C LYS A 136 5.80 -12.71 8.14
N ALA A 137 4.50 -12.55 8.33
CA ALA A 137 3.55 -13.67 8.36
C ALA A 137 3.52 -14.42 7.02
N ILE A 138 3.54 -13.72 5.90
CA ILE A 138 3.61 -14.32 4.56
C ILE A 138 4.95 -15.03 4.35
N GLN A 139 6.07 -14.45 4.79
CA GLN A 139 7.38 -15.11 4.72
C GLN A 139 7.39 -16.44 5.47
N GLN A 140 6.73 -16.52 6.61
CA GLN A 140 6.59 -17.78 7.37
C GLN A 140 5.65 -18.77 6.71
N LYS A 141 4.54 -18.27 6.15
CA LYS A 141 3.52 -19.11 5.49
C LYS A 141 4.00 -19.70 4.16
N PHE A 142 4.75 -18.91 3.40
CA PHE A 142 5.23 -19.26 2.06
C PHE A 142 6.76 -19.04 1.96
N PRO A 143 7.57 -19.84 2.67
CA PRO A 143 9.02 -19.66 2.72
C PRO A 143 9.70 -19.88 1.36
N ASP A 144 9.06 -20.63 0.46
CA ASP A 144 9.59 -20.92 -0.89
C ASP A 144 9.27 -19.83 -1.93
N TRP A 145 8.44 -18.86 -1.57
CA TRP A 145 8.20 -17.73 -2.46
C TRP A 145 9.43 -16.83 -2.54
N SER A 146 9.62 -16.18 -3.68
CA SER A 146 10.65 -15.14 -3.80
C SER A 146 10.40 -14.01 -2.79
N LYS A 147 11.46 -13.29 -2.44
CA LYS A 147 11.36 -12.12 -1.55
C LYS A 147 10.35 -11.09 -2.05
N ASN A 148 10.33 -10.85 -3.37
CA ASN A 148 9.40 -9.94 -4.01
C ASN A 148 7.96 -10.45 -3.95
N ASP A 149 7.73 -11.75 -4.12
CA ASP A 149 6.39 -12.35 -4.00
C ASP A 149 5.89 -12.32 -2.56
N GLN A 150 6.77 -12.55 -1.59
CA GLN A 150 6.44 -12.41 -0.17
C GLN A 150 6.10 -10.97 0.18
N PHE A 151 6.78 -9.99 -0.40
CA PHE A 151 6.46 -8.58 -0.23
C PHE A 151 5.07 -8.25 -0.80
N LYS A 152 4.81 -8.65 -2.04
CA LYS A 152 3.49 -8.48 -2.67
C LYS A 152 2.38 -9.19 -1.88
N GLY A 153 2.63 -10.41 -1.41
CA GLY A 153 1.71 -11.16 -0.55
C GLY A 153 1.41 -10.44 0.76
N GLY A 154 2.39 -9.78 1.36
CA GLY A 154 2.21 -8.92 2.54
C GLY A 154 1.31 -7.71 2.25
N ILE A 155 1.43 -7.12 1.07
CA ILE A 155 0.54 -6.04 0.62
C ILE A 155 -0.89 -6.57 0.47
N ALA A 156 -1.10 -7.73 -0.15
CA ALA A 156 -2.42 -8.36 -0.21
C ALA A 156 -2.99 -8.63 1.19
N ALA A 157 -2.15 -9.15 2.09
CA ALA A 157 -2.52 -9.43 3.48
C ALA A 157 -2.92 -8.17 4.27
N TYR A 158 -2.38 -7.02 3.92
CA TYR A 158 -2.77 -5.74 4.53
C TYR A 158 -4.27 -5.47 4.40
N ASN A 159 -4.87 -5.84 3.26
CA ASN A 159 -6.31 -5.71 3.01
C ASN A 159 -7.12 -6.87 3.60
N THR A 160 -6.68 -8.12 3.40
CA THR A 160 -7.52 -9.28 3.67
C THR A 160 -7.08 -10.12 4.88
N GLY A 161 -5.93 -9.80 5.46
CA GLY A 161 -5.27 -10.63 6.46
C GLY A 161 -4.43 -11.76 5.84
N PRO A 162 -3.35 -12.19 6.53
CA PRO A 162 -2.43 -13.18 5.97
C PRO A 162 -3.07 -14.57 5.83
N GLY A 163 -4.10 -14.87 6.62
CA GLY A 163 -4.88 -16.13 6.52
C GLY A 163 -5.57 -16.31 5.18
N ASN A 164 -5.99 -15.20 4.54
CA ASN A 164 -6.73 -15.18 3.29
C ASN A 164 -5.86 -15.09 2.03
N VAL A 165 -4.54 -14.99 2.17
CA VAL A 165 -3.59 -15.14 1.07
C VAL A 165 -3.28 -16.63 0.93
N CYS A 166 -3.81 -17.29 -0.10
CA CYS A 166 -3.86 -18.74 -0.17
C CYS A 166 -2.90 -19.35 -1.19
N SER A 167 -2.57 -18.63 -2.27
CA SER A 167 -1.67 -19.11 -3.34
C SER A 167 -0.98 -17.94 -4.04
N HIS A 168 0.06 -18.26 -4.79
CA HIS A 168 0.79 -17.28 -5.59
C HIS A 168 -0.09 -16.68 -6.70
N GLU A 169 -0.74 -17.54 -7.50
CA GLU A 169 -1.59 -17.12 -8.61
C GLU A 169 -2.87 -16.43 -8.14
N GLY A 170 -3.41 -16.87 -6.99
CA GLY A 170 -4.62 -16.32 -6.39
C GLY A 170 -4.35 -15.32 -5.25
N MET A 171 -3.21 -14.64 -5.26
CA MET A 171 -2.79 -13.76 -4.17
C MET A 171 -3.85 -12.71 -3.81
N ASP A 172 -4.48 -12.12 -4.80
CA ASP A 172 -5.52 -11.10 -4.65
C ASP A 172 -6.97 -11.64 -4.62
N MET A 173 -7.16 -12.95 -4.74
CA MET A 173 -8.49 -13.55 -4.90
C MET A 173 -9.48 -13.13 -3.80
N ASN A 174 -9.01 -13.00 -2.57
CA ASN A 174 -9.83 -12.65 -1.39
C ASN A 174 -9.71 -11.18 -1.00
N THR A 175 -9.00 -10.35 -1.76
CA THR A 175 -8.91 -8.91 -1.50
C THR A 175 -10.11 -8.16 -2.08
N THR A 176 -10.35 -6.96 -1.58
CA THR A 176 -11.36 -6.04 -2.10
C THR A 176 -11.07 -5.73 -3.58
N GLY A 177 -12.05 -5.96 -4.45
CA GLY A 177 -11.89 -5.79 -5.90
C GLY A 177 -11.05 -6.87 -6.56
N LYS A 178 -10.56 -7.84 -5.80
CA LYS A 178 -9.66 -8.94 -6.23
C LYS A 178 -8.40 -8.45 -6.95
N ASP A 179 -7.92 -7.26 -6.58
CA ASP A 179 -6.82 -6.57 -7.25
C ASP A 179 -5.94 -5.75 -6.29
N TYR A 180 -6.13 -5.86 -4.98
CA TYR A 180 -5.54 -4.94 -4.02
C TYR A 180 -4.01 -4.86 -4.15
N ALA A 181 -3.30 -5.98 -4.08
CA ALA A 181 -1.85 -5.97 -4.19
C ALA A 181 -1.39 -5.52 -5.59
N ASN A 182 -2.07 -5.98 -6.64
CA ASN A 182 -1.77 -5.56 -8.01
C ASN A 182 -1.95 -4.04 -8.20
N ASP A 183 -3.05 -3.48 -7.71
CA ASP A 183 -3.31 -2.05 -7.81
C ASP A 183 -2.32 -1.22 -6.97
N VAL A 184 -2.09 -1.61 -5.70
CA VAL A 184 -1.14 -0.91 -4.82
C VAL A 184 0.28 -0.93 -5.40
N VAL A 185 0.75 -2.08 -5.90
CA VAL A 185 2.08 -2.18 -6.51
C VAL A 185 2.19 -1.27 -7.73
N ALA A 186 1.20 -1.26 -8.62
CA ALA A 186 1.22 -0.39 -9.80
C ALA A 186 1.23 1.10 -9.43
N ARG A 187 0.39 1.53 -8.46
CA ARG A 187 0.40 2.90 -7.95
C ARG A 187 1.74 3.25 -7.31
N ALA A 188 2.30 2.34 -6.50
CA ALA A 188 3.58 2.53 -5.84
C ALA A 188 4.73 2.68 -6.85
N GLN A 189 4.77 1.86 -7.88
CA GLN A 189 5.76 1.98 -8.95
C GLN A 189 5.67 3.35 -9.64
N TRP A 190 4.45 3.84 -9.87
CA TRP A 190 4.25 5.19 -10.40
C TRP A 190 4.77 6.28 -9.45
N PHE A 191 4.43 6.19 -8.15
CA PHE A 191 4.94 7.14 -7.16
C PHE A 191 6.46 7.13 -7.08
N LYS A 192 7.10 5.98 -7.19
CA LYS A 192 8.55 5.86 -7.20
C LYS A 192 9.19 6.60 -8.37
N HIS A 193 8.61 6.51 -9.55
CA HIS A 193 9.03 7.29 -10.71
C HIS A 193 8.77 8.81 -10.56
N ASN A 194 7.89 9.20 -9.63
CA ASN A 194 7.46 10.57 -9.43
C ASN A 194 7.90 11.15 -8.06
N GLY A 195 9.01 10.65 -7.53
CA GLY A 195 9.74 11.30 -6.43
C GLY A 195 9.56 10.69 -5.05
N TYR A 196 8.99 9.49 -4.94
CA TYR A 196 8.86 8.73 -3.68
C TYR A 196 9.87 7.59 -3.57
#